data_a7b14b99c321a2877abd1a4dc3db7de5
#
_entry.id   a7b14b99c321a2877abd1a4dc3db7de5
#
_cell.length_a   1.000
_cell.length_b   1.000
_cell.length_c   1.000
_cell.angle_alpha   90.00
_cell.angle_beta   90.00
_cell.angle_gamma   90.00
#
_symmetry.space_group_name_H-M   'P 1'
#
loop_
_entity.id
_entity.type
_entity.pdbx_description
1 polymer ?
#
loop_
_entity_poly.entity_id
_entity_poly.type
_entity_poly.pdbx_seq_one_letter_code
_entity_poly.pdbx_strand_id
1 'polypeptide(L)'
;MSRAVSHRGAVLYRAVLCASLLCCSMGYSFSAVSQEPADARIAWWREAKFGVMIRWGLHALPGCVWNGIRFQGPSDWIQFRARVPSSEYAALTAQFTAPLFNPDEWAQSIKDAGTQYLILPAKSYDGFCLFDSALTDFKITATPFGRDFLREMSDTCRREHIRFGVYYSILDWHHPDYLPRGPDSPRPWDERPTDTADYDRYIDYVKRQMEELLTRYGPIDILWFDGAWEHTPAENHADELIRHVRTLQPGILVNNRLGVPGDFHALDSMPEHPLPDRPWEMSISLHDTYGYKRYDVEWKESSEIITQLATCSAKGGHLLLNIGPDDSGAFPPPVRERLKQIGEWTR
;
A
#
# COMPACT_ATOMS: atom_id res chain seq x y z
N MET A 1 -66.38 39.20 28.20
CA MET A 1 -66.42 39.47 29.66
C MET A 1 -65.05 39.09 30.19
N SER A 2 -64.30 40.06 30.40
CA SER A 2 -63.94 40.78 31.61
C SER A 2 -62.90 40.07 32.43
N ARG A 3 -61.81 40.63 32.42
CA ARG A 3 -60.85 41.42 33.28
C ARG A 3 -59.82 40.51 33.94
N ALA A 4 -58.60 40.66 33.68
CA ALA A 4 -57.67 41.75 34.02
C ALA A 4 -57.15 41.68 35.47
N VAL A 5 -55.81 41.86 35.52
CA VAL A 5 -55.03 42.60 36.53
C VAL A 5 -54.53 41.76 37.70
N SER A 6 -53.34 41.80 38.16
CA SER A 6 -52.06 42.54 38.09
C SER A 6 -51.27 42.29 39.38
N HIS A 7 -50.00 42.50 39.29
CA HIS A 7 -49.07 43.10 40.23
C HIS A 7 -48.28 42.28 41.23
N ARG A 8 -46.94 42.27 40.98
CA ARG A 8 -45.86 42.95 41.77
C ARG A 8 -45.49 42.38 43.13
N GLY A 9 -44.20 42.25 43.32
CA GLY A 9 -43.45 42.38 44.56
C GLY A 9 -42.32 41.32 44.60
N ALA A 10 -41.15 41.55 44.25
CA ALA A 10 -40.07 42.34 44.81
C ALA A 10 -39.40 41.68 46.02
N VAL A 11 -38.15 41.23 45.80
CA VAL A 11 -36.92 41.39 46.58
C VAL A 11 -36.86 40.82 48.01
N LEU A 12 -35.92 39.93 48.30
CA LEU A 12 -34.79 40.14 49.22
C LEU A 12 -33.87 38.91 49.39
N TYR A 13 -32.63 39.13 49.10
CA TYR A 13 -31.39 38.67 49.73
C TYR A 13 -31.46 37.66 50.88
N ARG A 14 -30.61 36.63 50.81
CA ARG A 14 -29.48 36.44 51.72
C ARG A 14 -28.55 35.26 51.32
N ALA A 15 -27.28 35.54 51.35
CA ALA A 15 -26.16 34.65 51.19
C ALA A 15 -25.97 33.73 52.40
N VAL A 16 -25.48 32.50 52.15
CA VAL A 16 -24.68 31.73 53.10
C VAL A 16 -23.67 30.86 52.34
N LEU A 17 -22.44 31.19 52.44
CA LEU A 17 -21.17 30.47 52.67
C LEU A 17 -20.95 29.09 52.07
N CYS A 18 -19.91 29.04 51.27
CA CYS A 18 -18.70 28.20 51.24
C CYS A 18 -18.77 26.78 51.79
N ALA A 19 -18.55 25.80 50.91
CA ALA A 19 -17.70 24.68 51.20
C ALA A 19 -16.91 24.31 49.91
N SER A 20 -15.63 24.62 49.96
CA SER A 20 -14.63 24.31 48.96
C SER A 20 -14.41 22.80 48.91
N LEU A 21 -14.79 22.14 47.82
CA LEU A 21 -14.28 20.83 47.46
C LEU A 21 -13.41 21.00 46.21
N LEU A 22 -12.08 21.05 46.42
CA LEU A 22 -11.08 20.87 45.39
C LEU A 22 -11.24 19.45 44.83
N CYS A 23 -11.95 19.29 43.73
CA CYS A 23 -11.78 18.17 42.82
C CYS A 23 -10.68 18.55 41.84
N CYS A 24 -9.46 18.02 42.03
CA CYS A 24 -8.43 17.94 41.02
C CYS A 24 -8.97 17.12 39.84
N SER A 25 -9.63 17.78 38.91
CA SER A 25 -9.85 17.23 37.57
C SER A 25 -8.53 17.31 36.82
N MET A 26 -7.77 16.20 36.78
CA MET A 26 -6.74 16.03 35.75
C MET A 26 -7.46 16.04 34.41
N GLY A 27 -7.51 17.22 33.80
CA GLY A 27 -7.94 17.39 32.43
C GLY A 27 -6.92 16.73 31.51
N TYR A 28 -7.17 15.49 31.10
CA TYR A 28 -6.57 14.97 29.91
C TYR A 28 -7.08 15.81 28.74
N SER A 29 -6.30 16.81 28.35
CA SER A 29 -6.48 17.45 27.05
C SER A 29 -6.19 16.42 25.98
N PHE A 30 -7.24 15.77 25.47
CA PHE A 30 -7.19 15.16 24.17
C PHE A 30 -6.94 16.31 23.19
N SER A 31 -5.69 16.53 22.80
CA SER A 31 -5.38 17.32 21.61
C SER A 31 -6.10 16.62 20.45
N ALA A 32 -7.18 17.21 19.96
CA ALA A 32 -7.75 16.83 18.70
C ALA A 32 -6.62 16.94 17.66
N VAL A 33 -6.17 15.81 17.14
CA VAL A 33 -5.23 15.78 16.01
C VAL A 33 -5.96 16.49 14.88
N SER A 34 -5.57 17.72 14.59
CA SER A 34 -6.11 18.49 13.48
C SER A 34 -5.75 17.72 12.20
N GLN A 35 -6.75 17.11 11.54
CA GLN A 35 -6.54 16.57 10.21
C GLN A 35 -6.12 17.73 9.30
N GLU A 36 -4.94 17.60 8.68
CA GLU A 36 -4.54 18.55 7.66
C GLU A 36 -5.62 18.60 6.55
N PRO A 37 -5.92 19.79 6.01
CA PRO A 37 -6.81 19.90 4.87
C PRO A 37 -6.34 18.96 3.75
N ALA A 38 -7.26 18.26 3.10
CA ALA A 38 -6.94 17.29 2.05
C ALA A 38 -6.03 17.87 0.96
N ASP A 39 -6.20 19.16 0.64
CA ASP A 39 -5.37 19.84 -0.36
C ASP A 39 -3.92 20.06 0.11
N ALA A 40 -3.67 20.34 1.39
CA ALA A 40 -2.31 20.49 1.92
C ALA A 40 -1.59 19.14 1.94
N ARG A 41 -2.28 18.07 2.32
CA ARG A 41 -1.74 16.71 2.38
C ARG A 41 -1.26 16.21 1.02
N ILE A 42 -2.01 16.46 -0.06
CA ILE A 42 -1.71 15.96 -1.41
C ILE A 42 -0.81 16.91 -2.22
N ALA A 43 -0.51 18.11 -1.73
CA ALA A 43 0.21 19.15 -2.49
C ALA A 43 1.56 18.64 -3.05
N TRP A 44 2.38 18.02 -2.21
CA TRP A 44 3.67 17.47 -2.62
C TRP A 44 3.53 16.42 -3.74
N TRP A 45 2.51 15.59 -3.66
CA TRP A 45 2.30 14.51 -4.62
C TRP A 45 1.86 15.08 -5.97
N ARG A 46 1.03 16.13 -6.00
CA ARG A 46 0.64 16.82 -7.24
C ARG A 46 1.84 17.34 -8.03
N GLU A 47 2.93 17.65 -7.36
CA GLU A 47 4.19 18.13 -7.97
C GLU A 47 5.11 16.98 -8.38
N ALA A 48 5.04 15.86 -7.70
CA ALA A 48 5.95 14.73 -7.85
C ALA A 48 5.95 14.10 -9.25
N LYS A 49 4.80 13.99 -9.93
CA LYS A 49 4.57 13.49 -11.30
C LYS A 49 5.09 12.10 -11.63
N PHE A 50 6.18 11.64 -11.02
CA PHE A 50 6.83 10.37 -11.34
C PHE A 50 7.19 9.60 -10.08
N GLY A 51 6.67 8.37 -9.99
CA GLY A 51 6.98 7.40 -8.95
C GLY A 51 7.38 6.06 -9.52
N VAL A 52 8.00 5.24 -8.69
CA VAL A 52 8.30 3.84 -8.98
C VAL A 52 7.62 2.95 -7.96
N MET A 53 7.06 1.83 -8.42
CA MET A 53 6.62 0.73 -7.57
C MET A 53 7.50 -0.50 -7.83
N ILE A 54 8.06 -1.06 -6.78
CA ILE A 54 8.79 -2.31 -6.87
C ILE A 54 7.83 -3.46 -6.59
N ARG A 55 7.74 -4.41 -7.54
CA ARG A 55 7.00 -5.67 -7.39
C ARG A 55 8.00 -6.78 -7.12
N TRP A 56 8.14 -7.15 -5.85
CA TRP A 56 9.10 -8.14 -5.38
C TRP A 56 8.54 -8.98 -4.23
N GLY A 57 9.04 -10.20 -4.06
CA GLY A 57 8.60 -11.14 -3.04
C GLY A 57 8.88 -12.58 -3.46
N LEU A 58 8.20 -13.57 -2.87
CA LEU A 58 8.38 -14.98 -3.19
C LEU A 58 8.18 -15.31 -4.66
N HIS A 59 7.30 -14.59 -5.34
CA HIS A 59 7.01 -14.77 -6.77
C HIS A 59 8.21 -14.48 -7.68
N ALA A 60 9.25 -13.80 -7.20
CA ALA A 60 10.48 -13.60 -7.95
C ALA A 60 11.27 -14.92 -8.13
N LEU A 61 11.16 -15.85 -7.17
CA LEU A 61 11.84 -17.15 -7.23
C LEU A 61 11.39 -17.98 -8.46
N PRO A 62 10.10 -18.24 -8.68
CA PRO A 62 9.67 -18.89 -9.90
C PRO A 62 9.81 -18.00 -11.15
N GLY A 63 9.69 -16.67 -11.03
CA GLY A 63 9.82 -15.77 -12.17
C GLY A 63 8.94 -16.14 -13.35
N CYS A 64 7.64 -16.40 -13.12
CA CYS A 64 6.66 -16.86 -14.09
C CYS A 64 6.93 -18.27 -14.68
N VAL A 65 7.72 -19.10 -14.00
CA VAL A 65 7.94 -20.50 -14.41
C VAL A 65 7.59 -21.42 -13.25
N TRP A 66 6.74 -22.41 -13.49
CA TRP A 66 6.40 -23.42 -12.50
C TRP A 66 6.48 -24.82 -13.12
N ASN A 67 7.22 -25.73 -12.48
CA ASN A 67 7.46 -27.09 -12.98
C ASN A 67 7.89 -27.13 -14.46
N GLY A 68 8.74 -26.19 -14.88
CA GLY A 68 9.23 -26.08 -16.25
C GLY A 68 8.26 -25.44 -17.26
N ILE A 69 7.04 -25.11 -16.83
CA ILE A 69 6.01 -24.46 -17.66
C ILE A 69 6.11 -22.95 -17.48
N ARG A 70 6.10 -22.20 -18.58
CA ARG A 70 6.06 -20.72 -18.60
C ARG A 70 4.63 -20.23 -18.53
N PHE A 71 4.36 -19.31 -17.62
CA PHE A 71 3.07 -18.68 -17.45
C PHE A 71 3.12 -17.21 -17.90
N GLN A 72 2.07 -16.77 -18.59
CA GLN A 72 1.91 -15.37 -18.98
C GLN A 72 1.25 -14.56 -17.87
N GLY A 73 1.41 -13.23 -17.92
CA GLY A 73 0.82 -12.28 -16.99
C GLY A 73 1.68 -12.00 -15.75
N PRO A 74 1.15 -11.30 -14.75
CA PRO A 74 1.91 -10.82 -13.60
C PRO A 74 2.59 -11.95 -12.80
N SER A 75 3.85 -11.74 -12.42
CA SER A 75 4.61 -12.76 -11.68
C SER A 75 4.05 -13.01 -10.29
N ASP A 76 3.49 -12.00 -9.65
CA ASP A 76 2.81 -12.10 -8.35
C ASP A 76 1.48 -12.89 -8.41
N TRP A 77 1.04 -13.28 -9.62
CA TRP A 77 -0.10 -14.18 -9.86
C TRP A 77 0.32 -15.63 -10.18
N ILE A 78 1.60 -15.97 -10.06
CA ILE A 78 2.08 -17.32 -10.44
C ILE A 78 1.40 -18.41 -9.61
N GLN A 79 1.19 -18.22 -8.32
CA GLN A 79 0.49 -19.19 -7.48
C GLN A 79 -0.90 -19.51 -8.03
N PHE A 80 -1.68 -18.47 -8.36
CA PHE A 80 -3.04 -18.60 -8.89
C PHE A 80 -3.04 -19.23 -10.29
N ARG A 81 -2.18 -18.75 -11.20
CA ARG A 81 -2.14 -19.19 -12.61
C ARG A 81 -1.64 -20.61 -12.76
N ALA A 82 -0.63 -21.00 -11.99
CA ALA A 82 -0.09 -22.35 -11.98
C ALA A 82 -0.90 -23.29 -11.05
N ARG A 83 -1.89 -22.75 -10.32
CA ARG A 83 -2.71 -23.49 -9.34
C ARG A 83 -1.85 -24.20 -8.31
N VAL A 84 -0.86 -23.47 -7.76
CA VAL A 84 0.09 -24.01 -6.81
C VAL A 84 -0.58 -24.16 -5.44
N PRO A 85 -0.58 -25.36 -4.84
CA PRO A 85 -1.08 -25.54 -3.47
C PRO A 85 -0.42 -24.56 -2.49
N SER A 86 -1.20 -24.03 -1.55
CA SER A 86 -0.70 -23.01 -0.60
C SER A 86 0.50 -23.51 0.21
N SER A 87 0.51 -24.79 0.59
CA SER A 87 1.63 -25.43 1.28
C SER A 87 2.90 -25.53 0.42
N GLU A 88 2.74 -25.86 -0.88
CA GLU A 88 3.86 -25.95 -1.83
C GLU A 88 4.43 -24.55 -2.13
N TYR A 89 3.57 -23.55 -2.29
CA TYR A 89 4.01 -22.17 -2.50
C TYR A 89 4.73 -21.61 -1.26
N ALA A 90 4.20 -21.87 -0.07
CA ALA A 90 4.82 -21.43 1.18
C ALA A 90 6.21 -22.05 1.39
N ALA A 91 6.49 -23.24 0.86
CA ALA A 91 7.82 -23.86 0.93
C ALA A 91 8.91 -23.07 0.18
N LEU A 92 8.55 -22.14 -0.71
CA LEU A 92 9.49 -21.21 -1.35
C LEU A 92 10.24 -20.33 -0.35
N THR A 93 9.68 -20.08 0.83
CA THR A 93 10.33 -19.32 1.90
C THR A 93 11.71 -19.87 2.26
N ALA A 94 11.90 -21.19 2.22
CA ALA A 94 13.19 -21.83 2.48
C ALA A 94 14.27 -21.52 1.43
N GLN A 95 13.91 -20.99 0.28
CA GLN A 95 14.80 -20.66 -0.83
C GLN A 95 15.05 -19.15 -0.96
N PHE A 96 14.33 -18.32 -0.19
CA PHE A 96 14.41 -16.86 -0.33
C PHE A 96 15.66 -16.33 0.39
N THR A 97 16.73 -16.08 -0.38
CA THR A 97 18.04 -15.62 0.12
C THR A 97 18.41 -14.21 -0.34
N ALA A 98 17.98 -13.80 -1.53
CA ALA A 98 18.24 -12.50 -2.17
C ALA A 98 19.67 -11.95 -1.92
N PRO A 99 20.73 -12.67 -2.32
CA PRO A 99 22.09 -12.36 -1.93
C PRO A 99 22.63 -11.05 -2.51
N LEU A 100 21.99 -10.51 -3.53
CA LEU A 100 22.40 -9.26 -4.19
C LEU A 100 21.51 -8.07 -3.81
N PHE A 101 20.58 -8.24 -2.87
CA PHE A 101 19.76 -7.12 -2.41
C PHE A 101 20.64 -6.08 -1.69
N ASN A 102 20.64 -4.87 -2.25
CA ASN A 102 21.34 -3.72 -1.71
C ASN A 102 20.39 -2.49 -1.73
N PRO A 103 19.93 -2.04 -0.54
CA PRO A 103 18.96 -0.94 -0.45
C PRO A 103 19.51 0.39 -0.99
N ASP A 104 20.83 0.63 -0.84
CA ASP A 104 21.46 1.86 -1.32
C ASP A 104 21.54 1.90 -2.86
N GLU A 105 21.87 0.77 -3.48
CA GLU A 105 21.86 0.67 -4.96
C GLU A 105 20.45 0.83 -5.53
N TRP A 106 19.45 0.26 -4.86
CA TRP A 106 18.06 0.43 -5.27
C TRP A 106 17.64 1.89 -5.17
N ALA A 107 17.87 2.53 -4.03
CA ALA A 107 17.51 3.93 -3.82
C ALA A 107 18.24 4.86 -4.79
N GLN A 108 19.55 4.62 -5.03
CA GLN A 108 20.33 5.42 -5.96
C GLN A 108 19.80 5.29 -7.40
N SER A 109 19.50 4.07 -7.85
CA SER A 109 18.95 3.83 -9.20
C SER A 109 17.60 4.54 -9.42
N ILE A 110 16.75 4.52 -8.38
CA ILE A 110 15.43 5.17 -8.37
C ILE A 110 15.58 6.70 -8.41
N LYS A 111 16.47 7.23 -7.56
CA LYS A 111 16.76 8.66 -7.49
C LYS A 111 17.37 9.20 -8.80
N ASP A 112 18.30 8.43 -9.37
CA ASP A 112 18.95 8.79 -10.64
C ASP A 112 17.98 8.80 -11.81
N ALA A 113 16.90 8.04 -11.76
CA ALA A 113 15.79 8.09 -12.72
C ALA A 113 14.91 9.35 -12.59
N GLY A 114 15.16 10.21 -11.59
CA GLY A 114 14.38 11.44 -11.35
C GLY A 114 13.04 11.20 -10.65
N THR A 115 12.86 10.03 -10.03
CA THR A 115 11.62 9.71 -9.31
C THR A 115 11.54 10.43 -7.97
N GLN A 116 10.33 10.80 -7.56
CA GLN A 116 10.08 11.56 -6.34
C GLN A 116 9.57 10.68 -5.19
N TYR A 117 9.00 9.51 -5.51
CA TYR A 117 8.48 8.58 -4.51
C TYR A 117 8.66 7.12 -4.95
N LEU A 118 8.81 6.26 -3.97
CA LEU A 118 8.99 4.83 -4.12
C LEU A 118 7.92 4.09 -3.34
N ILE A 119 7.19 3.18 -3.98
CA ILE A 119 6.20 2.32 -3.34
C ILE A 119 6.77 0.90 -3.29
N LEU A 120 6.79 0.32 -2.08
CA LEU A 120 7.35 -1.00 -1.82
C LEU A 120 6.29 -1.96 -1.29
N PRO A 121 6.33 -3.25 -1.67
CA PRO A 121 5.38 -4.21 -1.17
C PRO A 121 5.64 -4.53 0.32
N ALA A 122 4.62 -4.36 1.16
CA ALA A 122 4.61 -4.95 2.49
C ALA A 122 4.00 -6.36 2.46
N LYS A 123 2.91 -6.53 1.72
CA LYS A 123 2.25 -7.83 1.52
C LYS A 123 1.60 -7.87 0.15
N SER A 124 1.87 -8.93 -0.64
CA SER A 124 1.22 -9.18 -1.91
C SER A 124 0.05 -10.16 -1.78
N TYR A 125 -0.52 -10.61 -2.90
CA TYR A 125 -1.67 -11.52 -2.96
C TYR A 125 -1.40 -12.90 -2.33
N ASP A 126 -0.13 -13.32 -2.33
CA ASP A 126 0.31 -14.59 -1.74
C ASP A 126 0.33 -14.57 -0.19
N GLY A 127 0.07 -13.41 0.43
CA GLY A 127 0.07 -13.24 1.88
C GLY A 127 1.46 -13.14 2.51
N PHE A 128 2.54 -13.26 1.72
CA PHE A 128 3.90 -13.16 2.23
C PHE A 128 4.25 -11.74 2.65
N CYS A 129 4.65 -11.58 3.91
CA CYS A 129 5.02 -10.27 4.48
C CYS A 129 6.50 -9.96 4.25
N LEU A 130 6.78 -8.86 3.53
CA LEU A 130 8.14 -8.34 3.30
C LEU A 130 8.63 -7.43 4.43
N PHE A 131 8.01 -7.53 5.59
CA PHE A 131 8.33 -6.82 6.82
C PHE A 131 8.25 -7.77 8.02
N ASP A 132 8.82 -7.38 9.15
CA ASP A 132 8.83 -8.19 10.37
C ASP A 132 7.50 -8.08 11.13
N SER A 133 6.44 -8.69 10.58
CA SER A 133 5.16 -8.79 11.27
C SER A 133 5.25 -9.75 12.46
N ALA A 134 4.69 -9.36 13.60
CA ALA A 134 4.53 -10.25 14.76
C ALA A 134 3.27 -11.13 14.65
N LEU A 135 2.46 -10.95 13.61
CA LEU A 135 1.15 -11.60 13.45
C LEU A 135 1.21 -12.88 12.61
N THR A 136 2.32 -13.13 11.95
CA THR A 136 2.51 -14.30 11.09
C THR A 136 3.98 -14.70 11.03
N ASP A 137 4.22 -15.99 10.83
CA ASP A 137 5.56 -16.53 10.52
C ASP A 137 5.81 -16.60 9.00
N PHE A 138 4.79 -16.32 8.16
CA PHE A 138 4.93 -16.23 6.72
C PHE A 138 5.45 -14.86 6.32
N LYS A 139 6.72 -14.62 6.65
CA LYS A 139 7.39 -13.32 6.54
C LYS A 139 8.86 -13.43 6.15
N ILE A 140 9.41 -12.36 5.62
CA ILE A 140 10.77 -12.30 5.07
C ILE A 140 11.85 -12.55 6.13
N THR A 141 11.65 -12.10 7.38
CA THR A 141 12.61 -12.32 8.48
C THR A 141 12.67 -13.78 8.95
N ALA A 142 11.68 -14.60 8.61
CA ALA A 142 11.67 -16.04 8.87
C ALA A 142 12.29 -16.87 7.73
N THR A 143 12.80 -16.25 6.67
CA THR A 143 13.48 -16.90 5.54
C THR A 143 15.01 -16.90 5.75
N PRO A 144 15.80 -17.63 4.94
CA PRO A 144 17.25 -17.53 4.96
C PRO A 144 17.80 -16.11 4.68
N PHE A 145 17.02 -15.23 4.05
CA PHE A 145 17.36 -13.81 3.93
C PHE A 145 17.52 -13.14 5.29
N GLY A 146 16.64 -13.44 6.27
CA GLY A 146 16.76 -13.09 7.68
C GLY A 146 16.78 -11.59 8.01
N ARG A 147 16.49 -10.72 7.05
CA ARG A 147 16.53 -9.26 7.16
C ARG A 147 15.13 -8.66 7.02
N ASP A 148 14.88 -7.53 7.66
CA ASP A 148 13.65 -6.76 7.47
C ASP A 148 13.79 -5.81 6.28
N PHE A 149 13.43 -6.29 5.10
CA PHE A 149 13.51 -5.57 3.83
C PHE A 149 12.85 -4.19 3.91
N LEU A 150 11.63 -4.15 4.43
CA LEU A 150 10.86 -2.89 4.47
C LEU A 150 11.51 -1.87 5.41
N ARG A 151 12.10 -2.34 6.52
CA ARG A 151 12.87 -1.51 7.46
C ARG A 151 14.07 -0.88 6.76
N GLU A 152 14.90 -1.70 6.15
CA GLU A 152 16.11 -1.23 5.49
C GLU A 152 15.79 -0.22 4.37
N MET A 153 14.78 -0.50 3.56
CA MET A 153 14.35 0.41 2.50
C MET A 153 13.74 1.71 3.05
N SER A 154 12.91 1.63 4.10
CA SER A 154 12.32 2.84 4.70
C SER A 154 13.40 3.76 5.30
N ASP A 155 14.41 3.18 5.95
CA ASP A 155 15.55 3.92 6.50
C ASP A 155 16.39 4.54 5.37
N THR A 156 16.61 3.80 4.28
CA THR A 156 17.34 4.29 3.10
C THR A 156 16.57 5.41 2.39
N CYS A 157 15.27 5.25 2.15
CA CYS A 157 14.44 6.30 1.54
C CYS A 157 14.49 7.61 2.35
N ARG A 158 14.44 7.53 3.69
CA ARG A 158 14.58 8.72 4.55
C ARG A 158 15.93 9.38 4.41
N ARG A 159 17.01 8.61 4.42
CA ARG A 159 18.38 9.11 4.25
C ARG A 159 18.58 9.79 2.90
N GLU A 160 18.00 9.23 1.85
CA GLU A 160 18.10 9.71 0.48
C GLU A 160 17.04 10.75 0.09
N HIS A 161 16.15 11.11 1.04
CA HIS A 161 15.05 12.06 0.83
C HIS A 161 14.05 11.63 -0.28
N ILE A 162 13.83 10.32 -0.44
CA ILE A 162 12.81 9.75 -1.32
C ILE A 162 11.53 9.57 -0.51
N ARG A 163 10.40 10.05 -1.01
CA ARG A 163 9.09 9.79 -0.40
C ARG A 163 8.79 8.31 -0.40
N PHE A 164 8.36 7.79 0.74
CA PHE A 164 8.21 6.37 0.96
C PHE A 164 6.75 5.95 1.02
N GLY A 165 6.36 5.04 0.13
CA GLY A 165 5.04 4.43 0.08
C GLY A 165 5.09 2.92 0.30
N VAL A 166 3.97 2.38 0.72
CA VAL A 166 3.78 0.95 0.96
C VAL A 166 2.60 0.43 0.13
N TYR A 167 2.84 -0.63 -0.63
CA TYR A 167 1.80 -1.43 -1.27
C TYR A 167 1.33 -2.53 -0.31
N TYR A 168 0.01 -2.70 -0.20
CA TYR A 168 -0.58 -3.72 0.64
C TYR A 168 -1.81 -4.34 -0.03
N SER A 169 -1.79 -5.66 -0.22
CA SER A 169 -2.93 -6.40 -0.74
C SER A 169 -3.88 -6.82 0.37
N ILE A 170 -5.18 -6.54 0.18
CA ILE A 170 -6.25 -7.14 0.97
C ILE A 170 -6.54 -8.58 0.53
N LEU A 171 -6.40 -8.88 -0.76
CA LEU A 171 -6.42 -10.27 -1.23
C LEU A 171 -5.28 -11.04 -0.57
N ASP A 172 -5.59 -12.23 -0.06
CA ASP A 172 -4.62 -13.06 0.65
C ASP A 172 -4.88 -14.55 0.39
N TRP A 173 -3.96 -15.18 -0.33
CA TRP A 173 -4.08 -16.60 -0.68
C TRP A 173 -3.50 -17.53 0.42
N HIS A 174 -2.98 -16.97 1.51
CA HIS A 174 -2.34 -17.72 2.58
C HIS A 174 -3.12 -17.69 3.90
N HIS A 175 -3.69 -16.53 4.26
CA HIS A 175 -4.32 -16.37 5.58
C HIS A 175 -5.53 -17.29 5.74
N PRO A 176 -5.64 -18.08 6.84
CA PRO A 176 -6.70 -19.07 7.00
C PRO A 176 -8.11 -18.48 7.08
N ASP A 177 -8.25 -17.24 7.55
CA ASP A 177 -9.53 -16.55 7.67
C ASP A 177 -9.93 -15.74 6.43
N TYR A 178 -9.06 -15.65 5.40
CA TYR A 178 -9.44 -15.03 4.14
C TYR A 178 -10.40 -15.96 3.38
N LEU A 179 -11.61 -15.46 3.11
CA LEU A 179 -12.63 -16.19 2.36
C LEU A 179 -12.61 -15.76 0.90
N PRO A 180 -12.12 -16.61 -0.02
CA PRO A 180 -12.14 -16.28 -1.44
C PRO A 180 -13.59 -16.20 -1.95
N ARG A 181 -13.87 -15.20 -2.79
CA ARG A 181 -15.15 -15.02 -3.48
C ARG A 181 -14.95 -14.78 -4.97
N GLY A 182 -16.04 -14.86 -5.73
CA GLY A 182 -16.02 -14.60 -7.16
C GLY A 182 -16.04 -15.87 -8.02
N PRO A 183 -15.88 -15.73 -9.34
CA PRO A 183 -16.06 -16.82 -10.29
C PRO A 183 -15.03 -17.96 -10.14
N ASP A 184 -13.89 -17.69 -9.52
CA ASP A 184 -12.82 -18.66 -9.28
C ASP A 184 -12.90 -19.31 -7.90
N SER A 185 -13.98 -19.11 -7.15
CA SER A 185 -14.20 -19.71 -5.83
C SER A 185 -15.22 -20.85 -5.91
N PRO A 186 -15.01 -22.00 -5.20
CA PRO A 186 -13.82 -22.33 -4.42
C PRO A 186 -12.61 -22.63 -5.34
N ARG A 187 -11.41 -22.29 -4.85
CA ARG A 187 -10.16 -22.56 -5.58
C ARG A 187 -9.70 -24.00 -5.29
N PRO A 188 -9.68 -24.93 -6.25
CA PRO A 188 -9.35 -26.33 -5.98
C PRO A 188 -7.92 -26.57 -5.48
N TRP A 189 -7.02 -25.58 -5.70
CA TRP A 189 -5.64 -25.59 -5.23
C TRP A 189 -5.46 -24.93 -3.85
N ASP A 190 -6.52 -24.32 -3.33
CA ASP A 190 -6.53 -23.69 -2.02
C ASP A 190 -6.88 -24.75 -0.97
N GLU A 191 -5.89 -25.22 -0.23
CA GLU A 191 -6.01 -26.28 0.76
C GLU A 191 -6.59 -25.80 2.08
N ARG A 192 -6.91 -24.51 2.22
CA ARG A 192 -7.39 -23.94 3.48
C ARG A 192 -8.83 -24.37 3.77
N PRO A 193 -9.15 -24.70 5.02
CA PRO A 193 -10.52 -24.95 5.40
C PRO A 193 -11.34 -23.65 5.36
N THR A 194 -12.45 -23.65 4.62
CA THR A 194 -13.33 -22.48 4.48
C THR A 194 -14.49 -22.50 5.47
N ASP A 195 -14.76 -23.62 6.11
CA ASP A 195 -15.84 -23.81 7.07
C ASP A 195 -15.58 -23.19 8.45
N THR A 196 -14.31 -22.95 8.78
CA THR A 196 -13.87 -22.29 10.02
C THR A 196 -13.35 -20.87 9.82
N ALA A 197 -13.23 -20.43 8.58
CA ALA A 197 -12.73 -19.12 8.24
C ALA A 197 -13.72 -18.01 8.64
N ASP A 198 -13.17 -16.90 9.11
CA ASP A 198 -13.93 -15.74 9.58
C ASP A 198 -13.31 -14.47 9.00
N TYR A 199 -14.02 -13.87 8.04
CA TYR A 199 -13.49 -12.71 7.33
C TYR A 199 -13.32 -11.48 8.21
N ASP A 200 -14.13 -11.32 9.26
CA ASP A 200 -13.96 -10.20 10.20
C ASP A 200 -12.65 -10.36 11.01
N ARG A 201 -12.28 -11.61 11.39
CA ARG A 201 -10.96 -11.87 11.99
C ARG A 201 -9.81 -11.56 11.01
N TYR A 202 -10.00 -11.82 9.71
CA TYR A 202 -9.04 -11.42 8.70
C TYR A 202 -8.90 -9.89 8.62
N ILE A 203 -9.99 -9.15 8.64
CA ILE A 203 -9.95 -7.68 8.64
C ILE A 203 -9.28 -7.13 9.91
N ASP A 204 -9.50 -7.74 11.06
CA ASP A 204 -8.79 -7.40 12.31
C ASP A 204 -7.27 -7.67 12.18
N TYR A 205 -6.87 -8.76 11.54
CA TYR A 205 -5.46 -9.02 11.18
C TYR A 205 -4.91 -7.90 10.28
N VAL A 206 -5.63 -7.48 9.23
CA VAL A 206 -5.24 -6.37 8.37
C VAL A 206 -5.06 -5.07 9.16
N LYS A 207 -6.00 -4.71 10.06
CA LYS A 207 -5.88 -3.52 10.92
C LYS A 207 -4.63 -3.55 11.79
N ARG A 208 -4.35 -4.69 12.41
CA ARG A 208 -3.16 -4.86 13.26
C ARG A 208 -1.87 -4.80 12.44
N GLN A 209 -1.85 -5.31 11.21
CA GLN A 209 -0.70 -5.11 10.31
C GLN A 209 -0.53 -3.63 9.91
N MET A 210 -1.62 -2.87 9.71
CA MET A 210 -1.52 -1.42 9.52
C MET A 210 -0.92 -0.72 10.75
N GLU A 211 -1.28 -1.13 11.97
CA GLU A 211 -0.67 -0.63 13.20
C GLU A 211 0.84 -0.89 13.22
N GLU A 212 1.28 -2.10 12.90
CA GLU A 212 2.71 -2.43 12.80
C GLU A 212 3.44 -1.55 11.79
N LEU A 213 2.90 -1.45 10.57
CA LEU A 213 3.52 -0.68 9.48
C LEU A 213 3.59 0.81 9.82
N LEU A 214 2.49 1.39 10.28
CA LEU A 214 2.37 2.84 10.49
C LEU A 214 3.00 3.34 11.80
N THR A 215 3.34 2.43 12.73
CA THR A 215 4.00 2.83 14.00
C THR A 215 5.46 2.43 14.07
N ARG A 216 5.90 1.44 13.28
CA ARG A 216 7.25 0.88 13.40
C ARG A 216 8.19 1.29 12.27
N TYR A 217 7.69 1.65 11.09
CA TYR A 217 8.52 1.91 9.89
C TYR A 217 8.74 3.41 9.61
N GLY A 218 8.40 4.30 10.56
CA GLY A 218 8.51 5.74 10.43
C GLY A 218 7.40 6.34 9.57
N PRO A 219 7.57 7.57 9.05
CA PRO A 219 6.59 8.19 8.17
C PRO A 219 6.41 7.40 6.87
N ILE A 220 5.16 7.10 6.53
CA ILE A 220 4.76 6.50 5.26
C ILE A 220 3.93 7.52 4.51
N ASP A 221 4.40 7.98 3.36
CA ASP A 221 3.76 9.05 2.59
C ASP A 221 2.54 8.54 1.80
N ILE A 222 2.59 7.28 1.33
CA ILE A 222 1.53 6.66 0.52
C ILE A 222 1.23 5.25 1.02
N LEU A 223 -0.04 4.93 1.24
CA LEU A 223 -0.52 3.57 1.41
C LEU A 223 -1.33 3.18 0.16
N TRP A 224 -0.76 2.30 -0.63
CA TRP A 224 -1.31 1.82 -1.88
C TRP A 224 -2.00 0.47 -1.66
N PHE A 225 -3.31 0.48 -1.39
CA PHE A 225 -4.11 -0.73 -1.27
C PHE A 225 -4.38 -1.38 -2.61
N ASP A 226 -4.55 -2.70 -2.61
CA ASP A 226 -4.96 -3.47 -3.78
C ASP A 226 -5.73 -4.75 -3.36
N GLY A 227 -6.29 -5.48 -4.32
CA GLY A 227 -6.87 -6.78 -4.06
C GLY A 227 -8.27 -6.77 -3.41
N ALA A 228 -9.00 -5.66 -3.42
CA ALA A 228 -10.28 -5.56 -2.74
C ALA A 228 -11.49 -6.06 -3.56
N TRP A 229 -11.30 -6.56 -4.77
CA TRP A 229 -12.37 -6.88 -5.72
C TRP A 229 -13.19 -8.15 -5.40
N GLU A 230 -12.73 -9.01 -4.51
CA GLU A 230 -13.49 -10.23 -4.10
C GLU A 230 -14.56 -9.92 -3.06
N HIS A 231 -14.45 -8.79 -2.36
CA HIS A 231 -15.37 -8.37 -1.31
C HIS A 231 -15.86 -6.95 -1.56
N THR A 232 -17.05 -6.65 -1.05
CA THR A 232 -17.58 -5.28 -1.10
C THR A 232 -16.78 -4.35 -0.16
N PRO A 233 -16.81 -3.02 -0.40
CA PRO A 233 -16.17 -2.07 0.52
C PRO A 233 -16.67 -2.18 1.97
N ALA A 234 -17.94 -2.55 2.16
CA ALA A 234 -18.52 -2.74 3.49
C ALA A 234 -17.94 -3.98 4.18
N GLU A 235 -17.79 -5.10 3.47
CA GLU A 235 -17.15 -6.31 3.99
C GLU A 235 -15.67 -6.11 4.28
N ASN A 236 -14.98 -5.31 3.47
CA ASN A 236 -13.59 -4.90 3.70
C ASN A 236 -13.44 -3.88 4.84
N HIS A 237 -14.53 -3.42 5.45
CA HIS A 237 -14.52 -2.31 6.42
C HIS A 237 -13.73 -1.09 5.94
N ALA A 238 -13.82 -0.79 4.63
CA ALA A 238 -12.91 0.12 3.92
C ALA A 238 -12.85 1.53 4.54
N ASP A 239 -14.00 2.13 4.87
CA ASP A 239 -14.06 3.46 5.50
C ASP A 239 -13.46 3.47 6.90
N GLU A 240 -13.67 2.40 7.66
CA GLU A 240 -13.09 2.25 9.01
C GLU A 240 -11.58 2.07 8.94
N LEU A 241 -11.12 1.23 8.01
CA LEU A 241 -9.69 0.99 7.79
C LEU A 241 -8.96 2.28 7.38
N ILE A 242 -9.51 3.07 6.45
CA ILE A 242 -8.93 4.37 6.06
C ILE A 242 -8.92 5.35 7.25
N ARG A 243 -9.99 5.42 8.04
CA ARG A 243 -10.02 6.27 9.24
C ARG A 243 -8.96 5.84 10.25
N HIS A 244 -8.82 4.53 10.48
CA HIS A 244 -7.81 3.97 11.37
C HIS A 244 -6.39 4.34 10.91
N VAL A 245 -6.07 4.12 9.64
CA VAL A 245 -4.80 4.50 9.01
C VAL A 245 -4.48 5.98 9.23
N ARG A 246 -5.45 6.88 9.01
CA ARG A 246 -5.29 8.32 9.20
C ARG A 246 -5.19 8.76 10.66
N THR A 247 -5.73 7.98 11.59
CA THR A 247 -5.51 8.21 13.03
C THR A 247 -4.05 7.96 13.40
N LEU A 248 -3.42 6.95 12.78
CA LEU A 248 -2.02 6.61 13.02
C LEU A 248 -1.06 7.58 12.31
N GLN A 249 -1.35 7.93 11.06
CA GLN A 249 -0.55 8.88 10.27
C GLN A 249 -1.48 9.84 9.48
N PRO A 250 -1.80 11.04 10.02
CA PRO A 250 -2.75 11.97 9.41
C PRO A 250 -2.36 12.48 8.03
N GLY A 251 -1.06 12.53 7.72
CA GLY A 251 -0.52 13.01 6.44
C GLY A 251 -0.49 11.97 5.31
N ILE A 252 -0.83 10.70 5.60
CA ILE A 252 -0.71 9.61 4.62
C ILE A 252 -1.72 9.75 3.49
N LEU A 253 -1.27 9.53 2.25
CA LEU A 253 -2.14 9.43 1.08
C LEU A 253 -2.60 7.99 0.89
N VAL A 254 -3.86 7.81 0.54
CA VAL A 254 -4.46 6.50 0.28
C VAL A 254 -5.12 6.51 -1.09
N ASN A 255 -4.90 5.48 -1.92
CA ASN A 255 -5.55 5.33 -3.21
C ASN A 255 -7.02 4.86 -3.08
N ASN A 256 -7.74 4.74 -4.20
CA ASN A 256 -9.14 4.32 -4.24
C ASN A 256 -9.37 2.81 -4.35
N ARG A 257 -8.33 1.98 -4.26
CA ARG A 257 -8.41 0.53 -4.56
C ARG A 257 -9.14 -0.30 -3.49
N LEU A 258 -9.54 0.30 -2.36
CA LEU A 258 -10.46 -0.33 -1.41
C LEU A 258 -11.95 -0.26 -1.83
N GLY A 259 -12.24 0.33 -3.00
CA GLY A 259 -13.61 0.51 -3.49
C GLY A 259 -14.35 1.70 -2.88
N VAL A 260 -13.66 2.54 -2.11
CA VAL A 260 -14.15 3.81 -1.58
C VAL A 260 -13.25 4.96 -2.06
N PRO A 261 -13.73 6.22 -2.03
CA PRO A 261 -12.92 7.35 -2.43
C PRO A 261 -11.64 7.49 -1.61
N GLY A 262 -10.48 7.50 -2.29
CA GLY A 262 -9.17 7.82 -1.71
C GLY A 262 -8.77 9.27 -1.95
N ASP A 263 -7.50 9.59 -1.73
CA ASP A 263 -6.91 10.88 -2.05
C ASP A 263 -6.65 11.01 -3.57
N PHE A 264 -6.40 9.90 -4.25
CA PHE A 264 -6.17 9.83 -5.69
C PHE A 264 -6.73 8.54 -6.31
N HIS A 265 -6.98 8.57 -7.62
CA HIS A 265 -7.35 7.39 -8.40
C HIS A 265 -6.11 6.67 -8.92
N ALA A 266 -5.98 5.38 -8.62
CA ALA A 266 -5.00 4.49 -9.22
C ALA A 266 -5.60 3.81 -10.45
N LEU A 267 -5.04 4.06 -11.63
CA LEU A 267 -5.51 3.59 -12.93
C LEU A 267 -4.50 2.64 -13.56
N ASP A 268 -4.97 1.64 -14.31
CA ASP A 268 -4.13 0.69 -15.04
C ASP A 268 -3.95 1.05 -16.52
N SER A 269 -4.60 2.14 -16.95
CA SER A 269 -4.50 2.68 -18.32
C SER A 269 -4.71 4.20 -18.32
N MET A 270 -4.30 4.83 -19.43
CA MET A 270 -4.52 6.26 -19.65
C MET A 270 -6.02 6.56 -19.62
N PRO A 271 -6.46 7.51 -18.79
CA PRO A 271 -7.88 7.89 -18.76
C PRO A 271 -8.29 8.59 -20.06
N GLU A 272 -9.50 8.24 -20.51
CA GLU A 272 -10.21 8.93 -21.59
C GLU A 272 -10.89 10.22 -21.07
N HIS A 273 -11.42 11.02 -21.97
CA HIS A 273 -12.20 12.18 -21.57
C HIS A 273 -13.67 11.79 -21.20
N PRO A 274 -14.25 12.39 -20.15
CA PRO A 274 -13.65 13.39 -19.26
C PRO A 274 -12.57 12.78 -18.35
N LEU A 275 -11.54 13.55 -18.04
CA LEU A 275 -10.52 13.14 -17.06
C LEU A 275 -11.15 12.97 -15.67
N PRO A 276 -10.55 12.15 -14.80
CA PRO A 276 -11.00 12.01 -13.42
C PRO A 276 -11.14 13.37 -12.72
N ASP A 277 -12.17 13.54 -11.91
CA ASP A 277 -12.44 14.74 -11.10
C ASP A 277 -11.47 14.87 -9.90
N ARG A 278 -10.72 13.81 -9.60
CA ARG A 278 -9.72 13.75 -8.53
C ARG A 278 -8.33 13.56 -9.11
N PRO A 279 -7.26 13.86 -8.34
CA PRO A 279 -5.90 13.50 -8.70
C PRO A 279 -5.81 12.03 -9.08
N TRP A 280 -4.99 11.70 -10.07
CA TRP A 280 -4.91 10.35 -10.59
C TRP A 280 -3.47 9.96 -10.94
N GLU A 281 -3.22 8.66 -10.89
CA GLU A 281 -1.95 8.02 -11.17
C GLU A 281 -2.19 6.87 -12.15
N MET A 282 -1.41 6.80 -13.22
CA MET A 282 -1.41 5.66 -14.13
C MET A 282 -0.26 4.73 -13.80
N SER A 283 -0.57 3.47 -13.51
CA SER A 283 0.39 2.40 -13.24
C SER A 283 0.73 1.68 -14.53
N ILE A 284 2.01 1.66 -14.89
CA ILE A 284 2.50 0.88 -16.04
C ILE A 284 3.66 -0.01 -15.62
N SER A 285 3.89 -1.08 -16.36
CA SER A 285 5.03 -1.96 -16.20
C SER A 285 6.13 -1.60 -17.20
N LEU A 286 7.38 -1.86 -16.83
CA LEU A 286 8.54 -1.69 -17.71
C LEU A 286 8.58 -2.71 -18.85
N HIS A 287 7.88 -3.82 -18.70
CA HIS A 287 7.72 -4.86 -19.71
C HIS A 287 6.23 -5.23 -19.89
N ASP A 288 5.91 -6.37 -20.46
CA ASP A 288 4.54 -6.79 -20.79
C ASP A 288 3.65 -7.01 -19.56
N THR A 289 4.24 -7.17 -18.35
CA THR A 289 3.49 -7.47 -17.13
C THR A 289 4.17 -6.93 -15.86
N TYR A 290 3.57 -7.17 -14.68
CA TYR A 290 4.11 -6.76 -13.38
C TYR A 290 5.03 -7.82 -12.76
N GLY A 291 6.09 -7.35 -12.07
CA GLY A 291 7.07 -8.18 -11.37
C GLY A 291 8.09 -8.83 -12.31
N TYR A 292 8.98 -9.66 -11.78
CA TYR A 292 10.06 -10.29 -12.53
C TYR A 292 9.59 -11.50 -13.34
N LYS A 293 10.00 -11.56 -14.61
CA LYS A 293 9.85 -12.72 -15.48
C LYS A 293 11.23 -13.21 -15.91
N ARG A 294 11.52 -14.49 -15.64
CA ARG A 294 12.83 -15.10 -15.93
C ARG A 294 13.18 -15.12 -17.42
N TYR A 295 12.18 -15.16 -18.29
CA TYR A 295 12.32 -15.24 -19.74
C TYR A 295 11.74 -14.02 -20.45
N ASP A 296 11.80 -12.86 -19.80
CA ASP A 296 11.28 -11.64 -20.38
C ASP A 296 12.20 -11.13 -21.50
N VAL A 297 11.61 -10.81 -22.64
CA VAL A 297 12.27 -10.22 -23.80
C VAL A 297 11.50 -9.00 -24.34
N GLU A 298 10.34 -8.71 -23.75
CA GLU A 298 9.43 -7.65 -24.21
C GLU A 298 9.54 -6.39 -23.34
N TRP A 299 10.69 -5.75 -23.39
CA TRP A 299 10.96 -4.55 -22.62
C TRP A 299 10.54 -3.29 -23.39
N LYS A 300 9.76 -2.44 -22.73
CA LYS A 300 9.44 -1.11 -23.27
C LYS A 300 10.70 -0.29 -23.46
N GLU A 301 10.73 0.50 -24.55
CA GLU A 301 11.81 1.46 -24.74
C GLU A 301 11.64 2.65 -23.79
N SER A 302 12.76 3.25 -23.39
CA SER A 302 12.75 4.43 -22.52
C SER A 302 11.96 5.60 -23.11
N SER A 303 11.98 5.76 -24.44
CA SER A 303 11.20 6.76 -25.16
C SER A 303 9.69 6.58 -25.01
N GLU A 304 9.22 5.33 -24.95
CA GLU A 304 7.79 5.02 -24.68
C GLU A 304 7.41 5.44 -23.26
N ILE A 305 8.22 5.08 -22.26
CA ILE A 305 7.98 5.43 -20.86
C ILE A 305 8.01 6.94 -20.65
N ILE A 306 8.98 7.63 -21.25
CA ILE A 306 9.10 9.09 -21.23
C ILE A 306 7.87 9.75 -21.87
N THR A 307 7.38 9.20 -22.99
CA THR A 307 6.16 9.69 -23.64
C THR A 307 4.94 9.53 -22.73
N GLN A 308 4.83 8.40 -22.04
CA GLN A 308 3.75 8.18 -21.05
C GLN A 308 3.85 9.16 -19.87
N LEU A 309 5.06 9.37 -19.33
CA LEU A 309 5.30 10.32 -18.24
C LEU A 309 4.91 11.75 -18.66
N ALA A 310 5.38 12.20 -19.82
CA ALA A 310 5.04 13.51 -20.36
C ALA A 310 3.53 13.67 -20.59
N THR A 311 2.87 12.63 -21.12
CA THR A 311 1.43 12.61 -21.37
C THR A 311 0.61 12.66 -20.07
N CYS A 312 0.98 11.84 -19.07
CA CYS A 312 0.35 11.88 -17.75
C CYS A 312 0.48 13.26 -17.12
N SER A 313 1.69 13.82 -17.13
CA SER A 313 1.99 15.13 -16.54
C SER A 313 1.21 16.25 -17.22
N ALA A 314 1.14 16.25 -18.56
CA ALA A 314 0.37 17.22 -19.34
C ALA A 314 -1.13 17.17 -19.08
N LYS A 315 -1.66 15.99 -18.76
CA LYS A 315 -3.05 15.77 -18.38
C LYS A 315 -3.32 15.97 -16.87
N GLY A 316 -2.33 16.44 -16.11
CA GLY A 316 -2.44 16.67 -14.66
C GLY A 316 -2.35 15.42 -13.79
N GLY A 317 -2.00 14.27 -14.36
CA GLY A 317 -1.83 13.01 -13.66
C GLY A 317 -0.37 12.69 -13.33
N HIS A 318 -0.16 11.46 -12.87
CA HIS A 318 1.12 10.89 -12.47
C HIS A 318 1.41 9.59 -13.22
N LEU A 319 2.68 9.28 -13.40
CA LEU A 319 3.13 7.97 -13.85
C LEU A 319 3.73 7.20 -12.67
N LEU A 320 3.23 5.98 -12.43
CA LEU A 320 3.81 4.99 -11.53
C LEU A 320 4.42 3.86 -12.35
N LEU A 321 5.75 3.82 -12.44
CA LEU A 321 6.47 2.79 -13.17
C LEU A 321 6.72 1.58 -12.29
N ASN A 322 6.18 0.42 -12.68
CA ASN A 322 6.42 -0.84 -11.98
C ASN A 322 7.67 -1.53 -12.53
N ILE A 323 8.55 -1.92 -11.63
CA ILE A 323 9.75 -2.70 -11.91
C ILE A 323 9.80 -3.93 -11.01
N GLY A 324 10.46 -4.99 -11.48
CA GLY A 324 10.63 -6.25 -10.75
C GLY A 324 12.11 -6.62 -10.61
N PRO A 325 12.68 -6.60 -9.41
CA PRO A 325 13.94 -7.25 -9.14
C PRO A 325 13.83 -8.76 -9.33
N ASP A 326 14.94 -9.41 -9.67
CA ASP A 326 15.01 -10.87 -9.76
C ASP A 326 15.05 -11.56 -8.39
N ASP A 327 15.16 -12.87 -8.37
CA ASP A 327 15.22 -13.69 -7.17
C ASP A 327 16.50 -13.47 -6.35
N SER A 328 17.56 -12.94 -6.96
CA SER A 328 18.77 -12.54 -6.23
C SER A 328 18.65 -11.19 -5.52
N GLY A 329 17.60 -10.41 -5.80
CA GLY A 329 17.42 -9.05 -5.32
C GLY A 329 18.09 -8.00 -6.19
N ALA A 330 18.59 -8.36 -7.38
CA ALA A 330 19.19 -7.40 -8.31
C ALA A 330 18.14 -6.87 -9.31
N PHE A 331 18.31 -5.63 -9.74
CA PHE A 331 17.57 -5.15 -10.91
C PHE A 331 18.16 -5.78 -12.19
N PRO A 332 17.35 -6.44 -13.03
CA PRO A 332 17.78 -6.93 -14.33
C PRO A 332 18.46 -5.82 -15.16
N PRO A 333 19.45 -6.17 -16.02
CA PRO A 333 20.14 -5.18 -16.83
C PRO A 333 19.24 -4.22 -17.61
N PRO A 334 18.13 -4.69 -18.26
CA PRO A 334 17.22 -3.77 -18.95
C PRO A 334 16.54 -2.77 -18.01
N VAL A 335 16.22 -3.15 -16.76
CA VAL A 335 15.65 -2.22 -15.76
C VAL A 335 16.64 -1.09 -15.46
N ARG A 336 17.89 -1.44 -15.13
CA ARG A 336 18.94 -0.44 -14.84
C ARG A 336 19.18 0.51 -16.00
N GLU A 337 19.23 -0.03 -17.21
CA GLU A 337 19.44 0.77 -18.42
C GLU A 337 18.30 1.77 -18.66
N ARG A 338 17.02 1.31 -18.55
CA ARG A 338 15.86 2.20 -18.76
C ARG A 338 15.77 3.27 -17.68
N LEU A 339 15.99 2.92 -16.41
CA LEU A 339 16.02 3.90 -15.32
C LEU A 339 17.09 4.98 -15.56
N LYS A 340 18.29 4.59 -16.01
CA LYS A 340 19.35 5.53 -16.37
C LYS A 340 18.93 6.46 -17.53
N GLN A 341 18.38 5.89 -18.60
CA GLN A 341 17.94 6.66 -19.77
C GLN A 341 16.80 7.63 -19.45
N ILE A 342 15.85 7.21 -18.58
CA ILE A 342 14.79 8.09 -18.10
C ILE A 342 15.42 9.24 -17.29
N GLY A 343 16.39 8.93 -16.42
CA GLY A 343 17.09 9.92 -15.62
C GLY A 343 17.89 10.94 -16.44
N GLU A 344 18.42 10.56 -17.58
CA GLU A 344 19.08 11.48 -18.52
C GLU A 344 18.09 12.50 -19.13
N TRP A 345 16.81 12.11 -19.26
CA TRP A 345 15.76 13.00 -19.77
C TRP A 345 15.13 13.88 -18.67
N THR A 346 15.01 13.39 -17.43
CA THR A 346 14.35 14.10 -16.32
C THR A 346 15.23 15.18 -15.70
N ARG A 347 16.53 15.14 -15.92
CA ARG A 347 17.53 16.16 -15.52
C ARG A 347 17.59 17.30 -16.52
#